data_0430cbec0675d5a7ff17b1ed1cc2f73c
#
_entry.id   0430cbec0675d5a7ff17b1ed1cc2f73c
#
_cell.length_a   1.000
_cell.length_b   1.000
_cell.length_c   1.000
_cell.angle_alpha   90.00
_cell.angle_beta   90.00
_cell.angle_gamma   90.00
#
_symmetry.space_group_name_H-M   'P 1'
#
loop_
_entity.id
_entity.type
_entity.pdbx_description
1 polymer ?
#
loop_
_entity_poly.entity_id
_entity_poly.type
_entity_poly.pdbx_seq_one_letter_code
_entity_poly.pdbx_strand_id
1 'polypeptide(L)'
;MSSPWIFISPSSRGIGHALTRHLLRTTSLPILASTRSSDPASTKSSLLKDLPQAEDIAPRLSIVQIDVTDESSVAAAADRARELFPSKTHHLRLACAIPGMLFPEKNPKQIDMEKALQTFQVNTLGPLVLMKHFAEMLPKQSVELEPSPKDDQLQLSNSHALWLNMAARVGSTSDNRAGGWYSYRASKAGVISLSKSLDRYLAARNGEKALAMAYHPGTVKTGLSKDFWDSVEDGKLFSPEDAAAKMASVMAGLKVDQRGKCWDWKNEEVLP
;
A
#
# COMPACT_ATOMS: atom_id res chain seq x y z
N MET A 1 -8.54 -25.53 -4.17
CA MET A 1 -8.08 -24.25 -4.73
C MET A 1 -8.16 -23.21 -3.62
N SER A 2 -7.31 -22.21 -3.63
CA SER A 2 -7.25 -21.17 -2.58
C SER A 2 -7.75 -19.84 -3.16
N SER A 3 -8.76 -19.23 -2.54
CA SER A 3 -9.41 -18.02 -3.03
C SER A 3 -8.58 -16.77 -2.72
N PRO A 4 -8.34 -15.88 -3.68
CA PRO A 4 -7.56 -14.66 -3.49
C PRO A 4 -8.37 -13.53 -2.84
N TRP A 5 -7.69 -12.66 -2.06
CA TRP A 5 -8.26 -11.44 -1.51
C TRP A 5 -7.24 -10.30 -1.45
N ILE A 6 -7.68 -9.07 -1.24
CA ILE A 6 -6.87 -7.85 -1.26
C ILE A 6 -6.91 -7.17 0.11
N PHE A 7 -5.76 -6.66 0.57
CA PHE A 7 -5.63 -5.83 1.77
C PHE A 7 -5.12 -4.43 1.43
N ILE A 8 -5.79 -3.38 1.96
CA ILE A 8 -5.39 -1.98 1.75
C ILE A 8 -5.44 -1.23 3.07
N SER A 9 -4.33 -0.65 3.50
CA SER A 9 -4.24 0.11 4.75
C SER A 9 -3.36 1.36 4.60
N PRO A 10 -3.90 2.57 4.92
CA PRO A 10 -5.28 2.91 5.21
C PRO A 10 -6.11 3.19 3.94
N SER A 11 -7.45 3.18 4.05
CA SER A 11 -8.37 3.39 2.92
C SER A 11 -9.37 4.54 3.12
N SER A 12 -9.29 5.26 4.22
CA SER A 12 -10.29 6.28 4.56
C SER A 12 -10.14 7.59 3.79
N ARG A 13 -8.99 7.85 3.15
CA ARG A 13 -8.72 9.10 2.41
C ARG A 13 -7.56 8.95 1.42
N GLY A 14 -7.40 9.97 0.55
CA GLY A 14 -6.25 10.10 -0.36
C GLY A 14 -6.09 8.91 -1.29
N ILE A 15 -4.84 8.51 -1.54
CA ILE A 15 -4.52 7.43 -2.47
C ILE A 15 -5.19 6.11 -2.06
N GLY A 16 -5.21 5.77 -0.77
CA GLY A 16 -5.82 4.52 -0.31
C GLY A 16 -7.32 4.46 -0.55
N HIS A 17 -8.04 5.56 -0.37
CA HIS A 17 -9.45 5.66 -0.71
C HIS A 17 -9.66 5.47 -2.22
N ALA A 18 -8.93 6.20 -3.04
CA ALA A 18 -9.02 6.12 -4.49
C ALA A 18 -8.64 4.73 -5.02
N LEU A 19 -7.57 4.11 -4.48
CA LEU A 19 -7.14 2.77 -4.84
C LEU A 19 -8.19 1.71 -4.48
N THR A 20 -8.77 1.79 -3.29
CA THR A 20 -9.84 0.85 -2.88
C THR A 20 -11.02 0.94 -3.84
N ARG A 21 -11.48 2.14 -4.18
CA ARG A 21 -12.55 2.36 -5.15
C ARG A 21 -12.18 1.88 -6.56
N HIS A 22 -10.93 2.10 -6.98
CA HIS A 22 -10.42 1.62 -8.26
C HIS A 22 -10.47 0.09 -8.33
N LEU A 23 -9.92 -0.60 -7.33
CA LEU A 23 -9.90 -2.07 -7.29
C LEU A 23 -11.30 -2.69 -7.14
N LEU A 24 -12.22 -2.04 -6.43
CA LEU A 24 -13.63 -2.46 -6.39
C LEU A 24 -14.31 -2.42 -7.76
N ARG A 25 -13.92 -1.53 -8.65
CA ARG A 25 -14.48 -1.42 -10.01
C ARG A 25 -13.80 -2.31 -11.04
N THR A 26 -12.51 -2.62 -10.81
CA THR A 26 -11.66 -3.25 -11.84
C THR A 26 -11.31 -4.70 -11.53
N THR A 27 -11.64 -5.18 -10.34
CA THR A 27 -11.46 -6.58 -9.92
C THR A 27 -12.75 -7.11 -9.28
N SER A 28 -12.91 -8.43 -9.28
CA SER A 28 -13.99 -9.13 -8.58
C SER A 28 -13.59 -9.60 -7.17
N LEU A 29 -12.34 -9.38 -6.73
CA LEU A 29 -11.80 -9.92 -5.50
C LEU A 29 -12.40 -9.28 -4.24
N PRO A 30 -12.54 -10.02 -3.13
CA PRO A 30 -12.84 -9.47 -1.83
C PRO A 30 -11.74 -8.51 -1.37
N ILE A 31 -12.13 -7.39 -0.77
CA ILE A 31 -11.20 -6.38 -0.26
C ILE A 31 -11.41 -6.17 1.24
N LEU A 32 -10.34 -6.32 2.02
CA LEU A 32 -10.24 -5.85 3.39
C LEU A 32 -9.55 -4.49 3.37
N ALA A 33 -10.30 -3.45 3.65
CA ALA A 33 -9.81 -2.08 3.73
C ALA A 33 -9.74 -1.64 5.19
N SER A 34 -8.87 -0.69 5.51
CA SER A 34 -8.74 -0.23 6.89
C SER A 34 -9.02 1.26 7.06
N THR A 35 -9.50 1.60 8.24
CA THR A 35 -9.68 2.98 8.70
C THR A 35 -9.13 3.13 10.12
N ARG A 36 -8.69 4.33 10.48
CA ARG A 36 -8.36 4.66 11.85
C ARG A 36 -9.59 5.08 12.67
N SER A 37 -10.68 5.41 11.97
CA SER A 37 -11.94 5.80 12.62
C SER A 37 -12.54 4.65 13.42
N SER A 38 -13.12 4.96 14.55
CA SER A 38 -13.96 4.05 15.34
C SER A 38 -15.32 3.76 14.68
N ASP A 39 -15.62 4.42 13.55
CA ASP A 39 -16.80 4.17 12.72
C ASP A 39 -16.38 3.59 11.34
N PRO A 40 -16.19 2.25 11.25
CA PRO A 40 -15.90 1.58 9.98
C PRO A 40 -17.06 1.70 8.97
N ALA A 41 -18.30 1.81 9.43
CA ALA A 41 -19.47 1.88 8.56
C ALA A 41 -19.48 3.17 7.73
N SER A 42 -19.11 4.30 8.33
CA SER A 42 -18.94 5.57 7.63
C SER A 42 -17.86 5.47 6.52
N THR A 43 -16.73 4.80 6.80
CA THR A 43 -15.69 4.57 5.79
C THR A 43 -16.21 3.68 4.66
N LYS A 44 -16.96 2.60 4.97
CA LYS A 44 -17.57 1.74 3.95
C LYS A 44 -18.54 2.51 3.07
N SER A 45 -19.41 3.31 3.65
CA SER A 45 -20.36 4.15 2.91
C SER A 45 -19.65 5.15 2.00
N SER A 46 -18.56 5.79 2.47
CA SER A 46 -17.75 6.70 1.67
C SER A 46 -17.08 5.99 0.48
N LEU A 47 -16.57 4.77 0.68
CA LEU A 47 -15.93 3.99 -0.38
C LEU A 47 -16.92 3.52 -1.45
N LEU A 48 -18.15 3.23 -1.07
CA LEU A 48 -19.21 2.77 -1.98
C LEU A 48 -19.99 3.91 -2.65
N LYS A 49 -19.90 5.13 -2.11
CA LYS A 49 -20.64 6.28 -2.60
C LYS A 49 -20.42 6.50 -4.10
N ASP A 50 -21.50 6.64 -4.87
CA ASP A 50 -21.48 6.91 -6.31
C ASP A 50 -20.69 5.86 -7.14
N LEU A 51 -20.51 4.62 -6.62
CA LEU A 51 -20.01 3.51 -7.43
C LEU A 51 -21.14 2.88 -8.24
N PRO A 52 -20.91 2.56 -9.52
CA PRO A 52 -21.81 1.73 -10.28
C PRO A 52 -22.00 0.38 -9.59
N GLN A 53 -23.23 -0.14 -9.52
CA GLN A 53 -23.53 -1.45 -8.91
C GLN A 53 -23.04 -1.58 -7.45
N ALA A 54 -23.16 -0.48 -6.67
CA ALA A 54 -22.68 -0.45 -5.29
C ALA A 54 -23.27 -1.58 -4.43
N GLU A 55 -24.50 -2.00 -4.67
CA GLU A 55 -25.17 -3.10 -3.96
C GLU A 55 -24.48 -4.45 -4.21
N ASP A 56 -24.06 -4.73 -5.44
CA ASP A 56 -23.34 -5.95 -5.81
C ASP A 56 -21.90 -5.95 -5.32
N ILE A 57 -21.29 -4.77 -5.19
CA ILE A 57 -19.93 -4.57 -4.73
C ILE A 57 -19.82 -4.64 -3.19
N ALA A 58 -20.82 -4.12 -2.47
CA ALA A 58 -20.80 -3.98 -1.02
C ALA A 58 -20.48 -5.28 -0.24
N PRO A 59 -20.94 -6.47 -0.64
CA PRO A 59 -20.61 -7.72 0.06
C PRO A 59 -19.12 -8.07 0.00
N ARG A 60 -18.39 -7.62 -1.02
CA ARG A 60 -16.94 -7.88 -1.20
C ARG A 60 -16.06 -6.94 -0.37
N LEU A 61 -16.60 -5.85 0.18
CA LEU A 61 -15.87 -4.86 0.95
C LEU A 61 -16.09 -5.05 2.44
N SER A 62 -15.03 -5.41 3.14
CA SER A 62 -14.95 -5.43 4.60
C SER A 62 -14.04 -4.31 5.10
N ILE A 63 -14.41 -3.68 6.21
CA ILE A 63 -13.61 -2.62 6.84
C ILE A 63 -13.19 -3.07 8.24
N VAL A 64 -11.91 -2.87 8.56
CA VAL A 64 -11.34 -3.06 9.90
C VAL A 64 -10.76 -1.77 10.43
N GLN A 65 -10.79 -1.60 11.74
CA GLN A 65 -10.11 -0.49 12.38
C GLN A 65 -8.63 -0.84 12.52
N ILE A 66 -7.75 0.07 12.06
CA ILE A 66 -6.30 -0.01 12.25
C ILE A 66 -5.75 1.38 12.55
N ASP A 67 -5.10 1.51 13.70
CA ASP A 67 -4.11 2.55 13.93
C ASP A 67 -2.72 1.90 13.83
N VAL A 68 -1.94 2.27 12.83
CA VAL A 68 -0.61 1.70 12.59
C VAL A 68 0.40 2.08 13.67
N THR A 69 0.06 2.98 14.58
CA THR A 69 0.87 3.38 15.73
C THR A 69 0.55 2.57 16.99
N ASP A 70 -0.49 1.75 16.93
CA ASP A 70 -0.92 0.82 17.98
C ASP A 70 -0.90 -0.61 17.44
N GLU A 71 0.11 -1.39 17.86
CA GLU A 71 0.26 -2.77 17.41
C GLU A 71 -0.92 -3.66 17.81
N SER A 72 -1.58 -3.40 18.93
CA SER A 72 -2.74 -4.18 19.37
C SER A 72 -3.91 -4.03 18.39
N SER A 73 -4.11 -2.84 17.85
CA SER A 73 -5.08 -2.53 16.80
C SER A 73 -4.77 -3.32 15.51
N VAL A 74 -3.50 -3.39 15.11
CA VAL A 74 -3.07 -4.15 13.92
C VAL A 74 -3.25 -5.65 14.12
N ALA A 75 -2.90 -6.16 15.31
CA ALA A 75 -3.07 -7.58 15.65
C ALA A 75 -4.54 -8.00 15.60
N ALA A 76 -5.44 -7.23 16.22
CA ALA A 76 -6.88 -7.49 16.20
C ALA A 76 -7.45 -7.48 14.78
N ALA A 77 -6.99 -6.56 13.92
CA ALA A 77 -7.38 -6.52 12.52
C ALA A 77 -6.88 -7.74 11.74
N ALA A 78 -5.68 -8.23 12.05
CA ALA A 78 -5.14 -9.44 11.43
C ALA A 78 -5.89 -10.71 11.89
N ASP A 79 -6.33 -10.78 13.14
CA ASP A 79 -7.20 -11.86 13.62
C ASP A 79 -8.54 -11.83 12.88
N ARG A 80 -9.13 -10.65 12.72
CA ARG A 80 -10.34 -10.51 11.91
C ARG A 80 -10.15 -10.91 10.45
N ALA A 81 -8.99 -10.61 9.87
CA ALA A 81 -8.64 -11.06 8.51
C ALA A 81 -8.58 -12.59 8.43
N ARG A 82 -8.01 -13.27 9.44
CA ARG A 82 -7.95 -14.76 9.49
C ARG A 82 -9.32 -15.41 9.61
N GLU A 83 -10.27 -14.75 10.30
CA GLU A 83 -11.66 -15.20 10.38
C GLU A 83 -12.37 -15.08 9.03
N LEU A 84 -12.23 -13.94 8.35
CA LEU A 84 -12.85 -13.67 7.04
C LEU A 84 -12.23 -14.50 5.92
N PHE A 85 -10.91 -14.70 5.97
CA PHE A 85 -10.09 -15.33 4.94
C PHE A 85 -9.20 -16.43 5.54
N PRO A 86 -9.76 -17.56 5.97
CA PRO A 86 -8.98 -18.65 6.60
C PRO A 86 -7.89 -19.17 5.66
N SER A 87 -6.67 -19.33 6.17
CA SER A 87 -5.47 -19.71 5.38
C SER A 87 -5.57 -21.09 4.69
N LYS A 88 -6.50 -21.94 5.11
CA LYS A 88 -6.77 -23.24 4.46
C LYS A 88 -7.48 -23.07 3.11
N THR A 89 -8.24 -22.00 2.94
CA THR A 89 -9.11 -21.76 1.78
C THR A 89 -8.84 -20.43 1.06
N HIS A 90 -8.04 -19.54 1.67
CA HIS A 90 -7.78 -18.20 1.12
C HIS A 90 -6.29 -17.85 1.18
N HIS A 91 -5.87 -16.93 0.30
CA HIS A 91 -4.54 -16.32 0.34
C HIS A 91 -4.61 -14.84 0.00
N LEU A 92 -3.73 -14.06 0.60
CA LEU A 92 -3.57 -12.64 0.31
C LEU A 92 -2.91 -12.48 -1.06
N ARG A 93 -3.64 -11.91 -2.03
CA ARG A 93 -3.15 -11.73 -3.40
C ARG A 93 -2.42 -10.41 -3.59
N LEU A 94 -2.93 -9.36 -2.95
CA LEU A 94 -2.39 -8.02 -3.02
C LEU A 94 -2.50 -7.38 -1.65
N ALA A 95 -1.38 -6.87 -1.12
CA ALA A 95 -1.33 -6.05 0.08
C ALA A 95 -0.75 -4.68 -0.26
N CYS A 96 -1.42 -3.62 0.16
CA CYS A 96 -1.00 -2.24 0.00
C CYS A 96 -0.86 -1.56 1.36
N ALA A 97 0.36 -1.52 1.90
CA ALA A 97 0.70 -0.78 3.12
C ALA A 97 1.10 0.65 2.73
N ILE A 98 0.16 1.59 2.89
CA ILE A 98 0.27 2.95 2.36
C ILE A 98 0.10 4.06 3.40
N PRO A 99 0.44 3.85 4.72
CA PRO A 99 0.40 4.95 5.68
C PRO A 99 1.45 6.00 5.33
N GLY A 100 1.14 7.25 5.65
CA GLY A 100 2.07 8.33 5.43
C GLY A 100 1.66 9.64 6.07
N MET A 101 2.68 10.34 6.58
CA MET A 101 2.60 11.71 7.06
C MET A 101 3.89 12.44 6.74
N LEU A 102 3.84 13.75 6.72
CA LEU A 102 4.97 14.62 6.41
C LEU A 102 4.91 15.87 7.29
N PHE A 103 5.99 16.14 8.01
CA PHE A 103 6.30 17.44 8.58
C PHE A 103 7.52 17.99 7.83
N PRO A 104 7.38 19.10 7.08
CA PRO A 104 8.47 19.62 6.27
C PRO A 104 9.52 20.31 7.14
N GLU A 105 10.79 19.98 6.91
CA GLU A 105 11.96 20.59 7.56
C GLU A 105 12.87 21.14 6.46
N LYS A 106 13.10 22.46 6.40
CA LYS A 106 13.97 23.10 5.39
C LYS A 106 15.46 23.08 5.79
N ASN A 107 15.74 23.07 7.09
CA ASN A 107 17.09 23.05 7.63
C ASN A 107 17.14 22.28 8.97
N PRO A 108 18.34 21.86 9.46
CA PRO A 108 18.46 21.05 10.68
C PRO A 108 17.87 21.66 11.95
N LYS A 109 17.80 23.00 12.03
CA LYS A 109 17.25 23.68 13.22
C LYS A 109 15.73 23.52 13.35
N GLN A 110 15.06 23.12 12.28
CA GLN A 110 13.60 22.88 12.26
C GLN A 110 13.24 21.43 12.64
N ILE A 111 14.22 20.58 12.89
CA ILE A 111 13.98 19.21 13.34
C ILE A 111 13.38 19.27 14.76
N ASP A 112 12.18 18.69 14.88
CA ASP A 112 11.44 18.54 16.11
C ASP A 112 11.39 17.04 16.45
N MET A 113 11.86 16.67 17.64
CA MET A 113 12.00 15.27 18.04
C MET A 113 10.65 14.54 18.07
N GLU A 114 9.59 15.18 18.55
CA GLU A 114 8.25 14.55 18.64
C GLU A 114 7.67 14.31 17.25
N LYS A 115 7.79 15.31 16.36
CA LYS A 115 7.36 15.18 14.95
C LYS A 115 8.19 14.15 14.19
N ALA A 116 9.50 14.10 14.45
CA ALA A 116 10.38 13.09 13.87
C ALA A 116 9.96 11.68 14.32
N LEU A 117 9.80 11.45 15.62
CA LEU A 117 9.33 10.18 16.17
C LEU A 117 7.99 9.76 15.56
N GLN A 118 7.03 10.68 15.50
CA GLN A 118 5.72 10.42 14.89
C GLN A 118 5.84 10.09 13.40
N THR A 119 6.75 10.77 12.67
CA THR A 119 7.02 10.47 11.26
C THR A 119 7.54 9.05 11.08
N PHE A 120 8.51 8.62 11.87
CA PHE A 120 9.02 7.25 11.82
C PHE A 120 7.97 6.23 12.27
N GLN A 121 7.21 6.55 13.31
CA GLN A 121 6.17 5.66 13.83
C GLN A 121 5.12 5.36 12.76
N VAL A 122 4.62 6.38 12.06
CA VAL A 122 3.62 6.20 11.01
C VAL A 122 4.23 5.64 9.72
N ASN A 123 5.33 6.25 9.24
CA ASN A 123 5.84 5.96 7.88
C ASN A 123 6.66 4.68 7.80
N THR A 124 7.35 4.28 8.88
CA THR A 124 8.33 3.17 8.89
C THR A 124 7.86 2.03 9.78
N LEU A 125 7.58 2.31 11.06
CA LEU A 125 7.12 1.28 11.99
C LEU A 125 5.72 0.79 11.66
N GLY A 126 4.82 1.66 11.19
CA GLY A 126 3.48 1.27 10.75
C GLY A 126 3.51 0.17 9.67
N PRO A 127 4.19 0.35 8.52
CA PRO A 127 4.38 -0.72 7.53
C PRO A 127 5.07 -1.97 8.11
N LEU A 128 6.06 -1.80 9.00
CA LEU A 128 6.74 -2.93 9.65
C LEU A 128 5.78 -3.79 10.48
N VAL A 129 4.91 -3.16 11.26
CA VAL A 129 3.91 -3.87 12.08
C VAL A 129 2.82 -4.49 11.21
N LEU A 130 2.39 -3.83 10.13
CA LEU A 130 1.49 -4.44 9.14
C LEU A 130 2.12 -5.70 8.52
N MET A 131 3.40 -5.65 8.14
CA MET A 131 4.13 -6.83 7.63
C MET A 131 4.17 -7.96 8.66
N LYS A 132 4.47 -7.65 9.93
CA LYS A 132 4.53 -8.63 11.03
C LYS A 132 3.26 -9.46 11.11
N HIS A 133 2.08 -8.83 11.00
CA HIS A 133 0.80 -9.48 11.26
C HIS A 133 0.11 -10.05 10.01
N PHE A 134 0.43 -9.53 8.80
CA PHE A 134 -0.28 -9.91 7.56
C PHE A 134 0.59 -10.65 6.54
N ALA A 135 1.92 -10.57 6.58
CA ALA A 135 2.76 -11.16 5.54
C ALA A 135 2.64 -12.69 5.44
N GLU A 136 2.33 -13.37 6.55
CA GLU A 136 2.12 -14.82 6.55
C GLU A 136 0.85 -15.27 5.80
N MET A 137 -0.06 -14.34 5.49
CA MET A 137 -1.28 -14.61 4.70
C MET A 137 -1.00 -14.66 3.20
N LEU A 138 0.21 -14.26 2.75
CA LEU A 138 0.65 -14.41 1.37
C LEU A 138 0.75 -15.90 0.99
N PRO A 139 0.56 -16.24 -0.29
CA PRO A 139 0.52 -17.63 -0.73
C PRO A 139 1.86 -18.34 -0.50
N LYS A 140 1.79 -19.57 0.02
CA LYS A 140 2.95 -20.46 0.15
C LYS A 140 3.38 -20.97 -1.23
N GLN A 141 4.57 -21.54 -1.32
CA GLN A 141 5.14 -22.12 -2.55
C GLN A 141 4.22 -23.16 -3.21
N SER A 142 3.49 -23.92 -2.39
CA SER A 142 2.57 -24.96 -2.83
C SER A 142 1.22 -24.45 -3.34
N VAL A 143 0.93 -23.16 -3.21
CA VAL A 143 -0.34 -22.58 -3.67
C VAL A 143 -0.27 -22.30 -5.17
N GLU A 144 -1.19 -22.87 -5.92
CA GLU A 144 -1.42 -22.48 -7.30
C GLU A 144 -2.29 -21.24 -7.33
N LEU A 145 -1.81 -20.21 -8.05
CA LEU A 145 -2.50 -18.95 -8.19
C LEU A 145 -3.37 -19.00 -9.44
N GLU A 146 -4.66 -18.79 -9.24
CA GLU A 146 -5.63 -18.70 -10.32
C GLU A 146 -5.44 -17.38 -11.11
N PRO A 147 -5.60 -17.40 -12.44
CA PRO A 147 -5.72 -16.18 -13.23
C PRO A 147 -6.88 -15.33 -12.72
N SER A 148 -6.76 -14.01 -12.88
CA SER A 148 -7.90 -13.12 -12.65
C SER A 148 -9.06 -13.51 -13.55
N PRO A 149 -10.31 -13.38 -13.09
CA PRO A 149 -11.48 -13.57 -13.95
C PRO A 149 -11.36 -12.76 -15.24
N LYS A 150 -11.81 -13.35 -16.36
CA LYS A 150 -11.65 -12.71 -17.69
C LYS A 150 -12.37 -11.36 -17.79
N ASP A 151 -13.43 -11.18 -17.02
CA ASP A 151 -14.23 -9.95 -16.99
C ASP A 151 -13.62 -8.86 -16.09
N ASP A 152 -12.61 -9.18 -15.29
CA ASP A 152 -11.88 -8.19 -14.51
C ASP A 152 -11.07 -7.28 -15.45
N GLN A 153 -11.25 -5.96 -15.32
CA GLN A 153 -10.52 -4.99 -16.12
C GLN A 153 -9.04 -4.94 -15.73
N LEU A 154 -8.72 -5.18 -14.44
CA LEU A 154 -7.36 -5.28 -13.95
C LEU A 154 -6.97 -6.76 -13.78
N GLN A 155 -6.06 -7.21 -14.62
CA GLN A 155 -5.51 -8.56 -14.58
C GLN A 155 -4.29 -8.59 -13.65
N LEU A 156 -4.48 -9.09 -12.42
CA LEU A 156 -3.34 -9.30 -11.51
C LEU A 156 -2.48 -10.47 -12.00
N SER A 157 -1.16 -10.42 -11.72
CA SER A 157 -0.24 -11.49 -12.12
C SER A 157 -0.75 -12.86 -11.67
N ASN A 158 -0.75 -13.85 -12.56
CA ASN A 158 -1.10 -15.25 -12.24
C ASN A 158 0.07 -16.05 -11.66
N SER A 159 1.27 -15.49 -11.59
CA SER A 159 2.46 -16.14 -11.08
C SER A 159 2.75 -15.83 -9.61
N HIS A 160 2.37 -14.64 -9.14
CA HIS A 160 2.71 -14.19 -7.79
C HIS A 160 1.66 -13.27 -7.18
N ALA A 161 1.65 -13.25 -5.84
CA ALA A 161 1.03 -12.23 -5.01
C ALA A 161 2.02 -11.09 -4.74
N LEU A 162 1.52 -9.91 -4.39
CA LEU A 162 2.34 -8.72 -4.21
C LEU A 162 2.07 -8.05 -2.87
N TRP A 163 3.16 -7.71 -2.17
CA TRP A 163 3.18 -6.76 -1.05
C TRP A 163 3.79 -5.45 -1.50
N LEU A 164 3.02 -4.36 -1.44
CA LEU A 164 3.47 -3.02 -1.76
C LEU A 164 3.55 -2.15 -0.51
N ASN A 165 4.71 -1.51 -0.28
CA ASN A 165 4.87 -0.46 0.71
C ASN A 165 4.97 0.91 0.02
N MET A 166 4.21 1.91 0.52
CA MET A 166 4.26 3.28 0.00
C MET A 166 5.52 3.99 0.43
N ALA A 167 6.49 4.04 -0.48
CA ALA A 167 7.70 4.83 -0.37
C ALA A 167 7.52 6.26 -0.92
N ALA A 168 8.60 6.91 -1.19
CA ALA A 168 8.68 8.16 -1.94
C ALA A 168 10.08 8.27 -2.54
N ARG A 169 10.21 8.88 -3.72
CA ARG A 169 11.51 9.13 -4.38
C ARG A 169 12.50 9.86 -3.47
N VAL A 170 12.00 10.75 -2.61
CA VAL A 170 12.83 11.46 -1.63
C VAL A 170 13.47 10.56 -0.57
N GLY A 171 13.05 9.29 -0.44
CA GLY A 171 13.72 8.29 0.39
C GLY A 171 14.99 7.70 -0.25
N SER A 172 15.19 7.91 -1.55
CA SER A 172 16.42 7.53 -2.24
C SER A 172 17.59 8.42 -1.80
N THR A 173 18.69 7.81 -1.37
CA THR A 173 19.92 8.53 -1.05
C THR A 173 20.66 8.94 -2.33
N SER A 174 20.58 8.12 -3.38
CA SER A 174 21.17 8.38 -4.69
C SER A 174 20.51 9.55 -5.43
N ASP A 175 19.20 9.79 -5.21
CA ASP A 175 18.42 10.84 -5.86
C ASP A 175 18.34 12.13 -5.02
N ASN A 176 18.94 12.14 -3.82
CA ASN A 176 18.89 13.28 -2.89
C ASN A 176 19.85 14.39 -3.30
N ARG A 177 19.39 15.33 -4.13
CA ARG A 177 20.16 16.52 -4.56
C ARG A 177 19.77 17.80 -3.83
N ALA A 178 18.57 17.83 -3.23
CA ALA A 178 17.99 19.05 -2.66
C ALA A 178 18.14 19.16 -1.13
N GLY A 179 18.37 18.05 -0.42
CA GLY A 179 18.34 18.03 1.06
C GLY A 179 16.95 18.33 1.61
N GLY A 180 16.90 18.82 2.87
CA GLY A 180 15.65 19.09 3.58
C GLY A 180 14.83 17.84 3.89
N TRP A 181 13.68 18.01 4.55
CA TRP A 181 12.73 16.93 4.89
C TRP A 181 13.41 15.74 5.58
N TYR A 182 14.29 16.04 6.55
CA TYR A 182 15.23 15.07 7.15
C TYR A 182 14.51 13.83 7.67
N SER A 183 13.51 14.03 8.52
CA SER A 183 12.73 12.93 9.11
C SER A 183 11.93 12.17 8.05
N TYR A 184 11.30 12.88 7.11
CA TYR A 184 10.52 12.26 6.06
C TYR A 184 11.37 11.43 5.11
N ARG A 185 12.49 11.98 4.61
CA ARG A 185 13.43 11.25 3.75
C ARG A 185 13.95 9.99 4.42
N ALA A 186 14.45 10.11 5.65
CA ALA A 186 14.97 8.99 6.42
C ALA A 186 13.89 7.93 6.67
N SER A 187 12.66 8.34 7.00
CA SER A 187 11.55 7.40 7.16
C SER A 187 11.20 6.64 5.87
N LYS A 188 11.25 7.31 4.71
CA LYS A 188 10.96 6.67 3.41
C LYS A 188 12.14 5.84 2.89
N ALA A 189 13.39 6.17 3.22
CA ALA A 189 14.54 5.28 3.03
C ALA A 189 14.36 3.98 3.81
N GLY A 190 13.90 4.07 5.08
CA GLY A 190 13.52 2.92 5.88
C GLY A 190 12.49 2.03 5.20
N VAL A 191 11.47 2.60 4.57
CA VAL A 191 10.45 1.83 3.82
C VAL A 191 11.04 1.08 2.62
N ILE A 192 11.96 1.69 1.88
CA ILE A 192 12.66 1.03 0.77
C ILE A 192 13.45 -0.17 1.30
N SER A 193 14.20 0.00 2.39
CA SER A 193 14.94 -1.08 3.06
C SER A 193 14.05 -2.19 3.57
N LEU A 194 12.92 -1.86 4.23
CA LEU A 194 11.94 -2.84 4.70
C LEU A 194 11.34 -3.66 3.55
N SER A 195 11.03 -3.02 2.44
CA SER A 195 10.49 -3.71 1.26
C SER A 195 11.49 -4.71 0.69
N LYS A 196 12.76 -4.36 0.63
CA LYS A 196 13.84 -5.26 0.23
C LYS A 196 14.01 -6.43 1.18
N SER A 197 13.99 -6.16 2.49
CA SER A 197 14.12 -7.18 3.53
C SER A 197 12.96 -8.16 3.51
N LEU A 198 11.72 -7.66 3.38
CA LEU A 198 10.55 -8.52 3.22
C LEU A 198 10.65 -9.37 1.95
N ASP A 199 11.06 -8.79 0.83
CA ASP A 199 11.20 -9.54 -0.41
C ASP A 199 12.20 -10.68 -0.30
N ARG A 200 13.34 -10.48 0.39
CA ARG A 200 14.32 -11.55 0.64
C ARG A 200 13.74 -12.67 1.50
N TYR A 201 12.97 -12.31 2.52
CA TYR A 201 12.25 -13.29 3.34
C TYR A 201 11.22 -14.08 2.50
N LEU A 202 10.43 -13.39 1.68
CA LEU A 202 9.45 -14.03 0.80
C LEU A 202 10.12 -14.92 -0.25
N ALA A 203 11.25 -14.49 -0.83
CA ALA A 203 12.00 -15.31 -1.78
C ALA A 203 12.44 -16.65 -1.17
N ALA A 204 12.91 -16.64 0.07
CA ALA A 204 13.34 -17.86 0.76
C ALA A 204 12.16 -18.76 1.18
N ARG A 205 11.01 -18.18 1.55
CA ARG A 205 9.88 -18.92 2.14
C ARG A 205 8.77 -19.25 1.13
N ASN A 206 8.51 -18.34 0.21
CA ASN A 206 7.39 -18.39 -0.75
C ASN A 206 7.88 -18.59 -2.20
N GLY A 207 9.19 -18.56 -2.44
CA GLY A 207 9.77 -18.63 -3.78
C GLY A 207 9.34 -17.45 -4.65
N GLU A 208 8.80 -17.76 -5.82
CA GLU A 208 8.25 -16.77 -6.73
C GLU A 208 6.76 -16.48 -6.50
N LYS A 209 6.10 -17.20 -5.56
CA LYS A 209 4.66 -17.04 -5.32
C LYS A 209 4.29 -15.77 -4.57
N ALA A 210 5.25 -15.08 -3.94
CA ALA A 210 5.04 -13.81 -3.29
C ALA A 210 6.25 -12.90 -3.46
N LEU A 211 5.99 -11.64 -3.80
CA LEU A 211 7.00 -10.58 -3.99
C LEU A 211 6.70 -9.41 -3.07
N ALA A 212 7.73 -8.62 -2.76
CA ALA A 212 7.53 -7.31 -2.15
C ALA A 212 8.18 -6.21 -3.01
N MET A 213 7.59 -5.00 -2.95
CA MET A 213 8.13 -3.81 -3.60
C MET A 213 7.87 -2.57 -2.75
N ALA A 214 8.69 -1.54 -2.95
CA ALA A 214 8.39 -0.17 -2.58
C ALA A 214 7.80 0.58 -3.78
N TYR A 215 6.96 1.58 -3.54
CA TYR A 215 6.32 2.34 -4.61
C TYR A 215 6.33 3.84 -4.34
N HIS A 216 6.72 4.63 -5.34
CA HIS A 216 6.61 6.09 -5.35
C HIS A 216 5.46 6.55 -6.25
N PRO A 217 4.40 7.20 -5.70
CA PRO A 217 3.20 7.56 -6.47
C PRO A 217 3.33 8.85 -7.29
N GLY A 218 4.47 9.54 -7.26
CA GLY A 218 4.56 10.94 -7.70
C GLY A 218 3.97 11.89 -6.67
N THR A 219 3.72 13.14 -7.06
CA THR A 219 3.02 14.10 -6.21
C THR A 219 1.52 14.02 -6.47
N VAL A 220 0.75 13.73 -5.43
CA VAL A 220 -0.69 13.46 -5.53
C VAL A 220 -1.47 14.50 -4.72
N LYS A 221 -2.53 15.06 -5.24
CA LYS A 221 -3.41 16.05 -4.59
C LYS A 221 -4.11 15.45 -3.37
N THR A 222 -3.41 15.44 -2.25
CA THR A 222 -3.88 14.95 -0.95
C THR A 222 -3.55 15.94 0.15
N GLY A 223 -4.12 15.75 1.35
CA GLY A 223 -3.75 16.60 2.49
C GLY A 223 -2.27 16.54 2.88
N LEU A 224 -1.55 15.46 2.52
CA LEU A 224 -0.13 15.31 2.79
C LEU A 224 0.74 16.26 1.94
N SER A 225 0.34 16.52 0.71
CA SER A 225 1.13 17.31 -0.26
C SER A 225 0.60 18.72 -0.49
N LYS A 226 -0.45 19.13 0.24
CA LYS A 226 -1.19 20.38 -0.04
C LYS A 226 -0.29 21.62 -0.12
N ASP A 227 0.70 21.71 0.75
CA ASP A 227 1.58 22.88 0.85
C ASP A 227 2.61 22.96 -0.30
N PHE A 228 2.65 21.97 -1.19
CA PHE A 228 3.63 21.86 -2.27
C PHE A 228 3.03 21.88 -3.67
N TRP A 229 1.70 21.96 -3.82
CA TRP A 229 1.05 21.86 -5.13
C TRP A 229 1.52 22.92 -6.12
N ASP A 230 1.70 24.17 -5.67
CA ASP A 230 2.11 25.28 -6.52
C ASP A 230 3.56 25.18 -7.02
N SER A 231 4.36 24.28 -6.42
CA SER A 231 5.76 24.03 -6.79
C SER A 231 5.95 22.81 -7.70
N VAL A 232 4.87 22.11 -8.03
CA VAL A 232 4.93 20.91 -8.88
C VAL A 232 4.84 21.31 -10.34
N GLU A 233 5.75 20.78 -11.16
CA GLU A 233 5.73 20.98 -12.61
C GLU A 233 4.40 20.52 -13.23
N ASP A 234 3.99 21.20 -14.29
CA ASP A 234 2.78 20.86 -15.03
C ASP A 234 2.77 19.38 -15.46
N GLY A 235 1.64 18.73 -15.27
CA GLY A 235 1.47 17.31 -15.59
C GLY A 235 2.07 16.30 -14.57
N LYS A 236 2.74 16.79 -13.51
CA LYS A 236 3.30 15.93 -12.45
C LYS A 236 2.51 15.94 -11.14
N LEU A 237 1.43 16.68 -11.07
CA LEU A 237 0.50 16.72 -9.94
C LEU A 237 -0.75 15.91 -10.26
N PHE A 238 -0.84 14.70 -9.72
CA PHE A 238 -1.91 13.76 -10.03
C PHE A 238 -3.13 13.93 -9.13
N SER A 239 -4.31 13.65 -9.66
CA SER A 239 -5.48 13.36 -8.81
C SER A 239 -5.25 12.04 -8.03
N PRO A 240 -5.94 11.83 -6.89
CA PRO A 240 -5.90 10.53 -6.21
C PRO A 240 -6.34 9.37 -7.11
N GLU A 241 -7.30 9.60 -8.00
CA GLU A 241 -7.83 8.64 -8.96
C GLU A 241 -6.79 8.24 -10.01
N ASP A 242 -6.08 9.22 -10.60
CA ASP A 242 -5.00 8.97 -11.56
C ASP A 242 -3.84 8.23 -10.90
N ALA A 243 -3.47 8.63 -9.66
CA ALA A 243 -2.42 7.97 -8.90
C ALA A 243 -2.79 6.50 -8.58
N ALA A 244 -4.06 6.24 -8.24
CA ALA A 244 -4.56 4.89 -7.99
C ALA A 244 -4.54 4.02 -9.25
N ALA A 245 -4.96 4.56 -10.39
CA ALA A 245 -4.93 3.84 -11.68
C ALA A 245 -3.49 3.51 -12.10
N LYS A 246 -2.55 4.47 -12.01
CA LYS A 246 -1.12 4.25 -12.27
C LYS A 246 -0.53 3.20 -11.33
N MET A 247 -0.82 3.28 -10.04
CA MET A 247 -0.37 2.30 -9.04
C MET A 247 -0.88 0.89 -9.35
N ALA A 248 -2.17 0.75 -9.70
CA ALA A 248 -2.77 -0.51 -10.09
C ALA A 248 -2.11 -1.10 -11.34
N SER A 249 -1.82 -0.28 -12.36
CA SER A 249 -1.13 -0.69 -13.57
C SER A 249 0.28 -1.19 -13.28
N VAL A 250 1.06 -0.49 -12.46
CA VAL A 250 2.43 -0.91 -12.07
C VAL A 250 2.38 -2.23 -11.30
N MET A 251 1.44 -2.37 -10.35
CA MET A 251 1.27 -3.62 -9.58
C MET A 251 0.90 -4.81 -10.46
N ALA A 252 0.02 -4.63 -11.43
CA ALA A 252 -0.41 -5.70 -12.34
C ALA A 252 0.70 -6.10 -13.33
N GLY A 253 1.52 -5.15 -13.74
CA GLY A 253 2.63 -5.35 -14.69
C GLY A 253 3.95 -5.82 -14.07
N LEU A 254 4.04 -5.87 -12.72
CA LEU A 254 5.30 -6.24 -12.04
C LEU A 254 5.72 -7.67 -12.39
N LYS A 255 6.99 -7.86 -12.68
CA LYS A 255 7.59 -9.16 -12.99
C LYS A 255 8.44 -9.67 -11.83
N VAL A 256 8.71 -10.98 -11.83
CA VAL A 256 9.49 -11.63 -10.75
C VAL A 256 10.91 -11.06 -10.62
N ASP A 257 11.57 -10.70 -11.72
CA ASP A 257 12.92 -10.10 -11.74
C ASP A 257 12.93 -8.63 -11.23
N GLN A 258 11.77 -8.02 -11.10
CA GLN A 258 11.60 -6.66 -10.59
C GLN A 258 11.37 -6.60 -9.07
N ARG A 259 11.37 -7.74 -8.40
CA ARG A 259 11.11 -7.88 -6.97
C ARG A 259 12.09 -7.13 -6.06
N GLY A 260 11.64 -6.71 -4.90
CA GLY A 260 12.48 -6.12 -3.85
C GLY A 260 13.09 -4.77 -4.19
N LYS A 261 12.54 -4.05 -5.15
CA LYS A 261 12.99 -2.74 -5.63
C LYS A 261 11.95 -1.66 -5.34
N CYS A 262 12.32 -0.40 -5.55
CA CYS A 262 11.41 0.73 -5.52
C CYS A 262 11.05 1.13 -6.96
N TRP A 263 9.76 1.18 -7.27
CA TRP A 263 9.24 1.55 -8.58
C TRP A 263 8.41 2.82 -8.48
N ASP A 264 8.47 3.67 -9.48
CA ASP A 264 7.65 4.85 -9.53
C ASP A 264 6.38 4.66 -10.40
N TRP A 265 5.58 5.71 -10.47
CA TRP A 265 4.34 5.76 -11.23
C TRP A 265 4.49 5.61 -12.76
N LYS A 266 5.73 5.70 -13.28
CA LYS A 266 6.08 5.42 -14.68
C LYS A 266 6.59 4.00 -14.90
N ASN A 267 6.65 3.19 -13.83
CA ASN A 267 7.34 1.91 -13.81
C ASN A 267 8.86 2.04 -14.07
N GLU A 268 9.46 3.14 -13.60
CA GLU A 268 10.90 3.36 -13.58
C GLU A 268 11.45 3.01 -12.19
N GLU A 269 12.63 2.38 -12.16
CA GLU A 269 13.29 2.04 -10.89
C GLU A 269 13.79 3.31 -10.20
N VAL A 270 13.43 3.47 -8.92
CA VAL A 270 14.00 4.47 -8.03
C VAL A 270 15.14 3.81 -7.29
N LEU A 271 16.37 4.17 -7.59
CA LEU A 271 17.57 3.64 -6.92
C LEU A 271 17.58 4.04 -5.44
N PRO A 272 18.10 3.19 -4.55
CA PRO A 272 18.14 3.44 -3.11
C PRO A 272 19.08 4.58 -2.70
#